data_2aafd542d7ee14dedbc532a08ee52139
#
_entry.id   2aafd542d7ee14dedbc532a08ee52139
#
_cell.length_a   1.000
_cell.length_b   1.000
_cell.length_c   1.000
_cell.angle_alpha   90.00
_cell.angle_beta   90.00
_cell.angle_gamma   90.00
#
_symmetry.space_group_name_H-M   'P 1'
#
loop_
_entity.id
_entity.type
_entity.pdbx_description
1 polymer ?
#
loop_
_entity_poly.entity_id
_entity_poly.type
_entity_poly.pdbx_seq_one_letter_code
_entity_poly.pdbx_strand_id
1 'polypeptide(L)'
;MIRRITCMLFTLLWVLNSQSQEFGTHWITHPNRNDSSEVLFRHTYTTLQRPLQAFITFASIGHCKVYINERNISREIFYENKTAQGILLHTFDVTRYLRPDSNTIAVWYAPCPQALAYTPTAINKQLSLEYYGTKPDSTAFYHQADDTWTCSILEGSRISTDSTGHAMEVFDNRSYDHSWKATEQPMKNGEKPMRSGMLKVEHTYTTLPAFPYKGNFLKNVLSPISIYSDSLGTHFEFERTFRGSVRITLRGAKKGERLEINGLLYICSGEMDEQAFRRLTTSRQKTITIKGDRYFDKSQIQKVEGLEIY
;
A
#
# COMPACT_ATOMS: atom_id res chain seq x y z
N MET A 1 -20.71 57.18 5.46
CA MET A 1 -21.51 55.96 5.54
C MET A 1 -21.19 54.98 4.40
N ILE A 2 -21.19 55.40 3.16
CA ILE A 2 -20.92 54.57 1.97
C ILE A 2 -19.57 53.82 2.01
N ARG A 3 -18.48 54.47 2.44
CA ARG A 3 -17.14 53.85 2.53
C ARG A 3 -17.03 52.69 3.53
N ARG A 4 -17.84 52.66 4.60
CA ARG A 4 -17.87 51.57 5.58
C ARG A 4 -18.67 50.36 5.05
N ILE A 5 -19.69 50.61 4.23
CA ILE A 5 -20.50 49.55 3.62
C ILE A 5 -19.68 48.83 2.54
N THR A 6 -18.87 49.56 1.75
CA THR A 6 -18.01 48.96 0.71
C THR A 6 -16.92 48.06 1.32
N CYS A 7 -16.30 48.43 2.43
CA CYS A 7 -15.34 47.56 3.14
C CYS A 7 -16.01 46.31 3.72
N MET A 8 -17.23 46.40 4.26
CA MET A 8 -17.98 45.25 4.77
C MET A 8 -18.39 44.31 3.65
N LEU A 9 -18.79 44.80 2.47
CA LEU A 9 -19.07 43.96 1.32
C LEU A 9 -17.81 43.25 0.77
N PHE A 10 -16.64 43.91 0.79
CA PHE A 10 -15.38 43.30 0.35
C PHE A 10 -14.92 42.18 1.32
N THR A 11 -15.06 42.39 2.61
CA THR A 11 -14.75 41.34 3.59
C THR A 11 -15.73 40.18 3.54
N LEU A 12 -17.01 40.42 3.27
CA LEU A 12 -18.00 39.35 3.08
C LEU A 12 -17.74 38.49 1.82
N LEU A 13 -17.30 39.11 0.72
CA LEU A 13 -16.91 38.43 -0.50
C LEU A 13 -15.65 37.53 -0.35
N TRP A 14 -14.73 37.90 0.55
CA TRP A 14 -13.56 37.08 0.85
C TRP A 14 -13.89 35.87 1.74
N VAL A 15 -14.89 35.99 2.60
CA VAL A 15 -15.34 34.87 3.45
C VAL A 15 -16.11 33.82 2.66
N LEU A 16 -16.79 34.21 1.57
CA LEU A 16 -17.56 33.28 0.74
C LEU A 16 -16.70 32.37 -0.15
N ASN A 17 -15.40 32.63 -0.29
CA ASN A 17 -14.49 31.80 -1.09
C ASN A 17 -13.57 30.88 -0.27
N SER A 18 -13.71 30.82 1.04
CA SER A 18 -13.03 29.82 1.83
C SER A 18 -13.75 28.47 1.69
N GLN A 19 -13.55 27.79 0.57
CA GLN A 19 -13.92 26.38 0.50
C GLN A 19 -12.99 25.62 1.46
N SER A 20 -13.58 25.07 2.50
CA SER A 20 -12.90 24.13 3.36
C SER A 20 -12.47 22.94 2.51
N GLN A 21 -11.18 22.67 2.45
CA GLN A 21 -10.65 21.53 1.73
C GLN A 21 -10.91 20.28 2.58
N GLU A 22 -11.78 19.40 2.08
CA GLU A 22 -12.07 18.13 2.72
C GLU A 22 -11.21 17.02 2.09
N PHE A 23 -10.40 16.35 2.90
CA PHE A 23 -9.59 15.22 2.49
C PHE A 23 -10.37 13.91 2.57
N GLY A 24 -10.01 12.92 1.75
CA GLY A 24 -10.60 11.58 1.79
C GLY A 24 -12.02 11.50 1.23
N THR A 25 -12.45 12.50 0.46
CA THR A 25 -13.82 12.55 -0.09
C THR A 25 -13.94 11.99 -1.50
N HIS A 26 -12.87 12.08 -2.29
CA HIS A 26 -12.85 11.61 -3.68
C HIS A 26 -12.10 10.27 -3.76
N TRP A 27 -12.76 9.28 -4.33
CA TRP A 27 -12.25 7.91 -4.42
C TRP A 27 -12.14 7.46 -5.86
N ILE A 28 -11.09 6.67 -6.12
CA ILE A 28 -10.89 5.96 -7.38
C ILE A 28 -10.86 4.46 -7.15
N THR A 29 -11.23 3.72 -8.19
CA THR A 29 -11.23 2.25 -8.21
C THR A 29 -10.87 1.75 -9.60
N HIS A 30 -10.31 0.53 -9.68
CA HIS A 30 -10.11 -0.14 -10.97
C HIS A 30 -11.48 -0.52 -11.58
N PRO A 31 -11.72 -0.29 -12.89
CA PRO A 31 -13.01 -0.56 -13.51
C PRO A 31 -13.43 -2.04 -13.46
N ASN A 32 -12.47 -2.94 -13.63
CA ASN A 32 -12.69 -4.39 -13.74
C ASN A 32 -12.24 -5.17 -12.49
N ARG A 33 -12.26 -4.53 -11.31
CA ARG A 33 -11.83 -5.19 -10.07
C ARG A 33 -12.77 -6.29 -9.63
N ASN A 34 -12.24 -7.25 -8.88
CA ASN A 34 -13.00 -8.14 -8.01
C ASN A 34 -12.59 -7.93 -6.54
N ASP A 35 -13.28 -8.57 -5.60
CA ASP A 35 -13.07 -8.36 -4.15
C ASP A 35 -11.73 -8.90 -3.62
N SER A 36 -10.97 -9.65 -4.43
CA SER A 36 -9.65 -10.17 -4.09
C SER A 36 -8.51 -9.56 -4.90
N SER A 37 -8.81 -8.68 -5.88
CA SER A 37 -7.80 -8.09 -6.76
C SER A 37 -6.89 -7.12 -6.03
N GLU A 38 -5.59 -7.33 -6.17
CA GLU A 38 -4.60 -6.30 -5.89
C GLU A 38 -4.50 -5.34 -7.07
N VAL A 39 -4.45 -4.03 -6.79
CA VAL A 39 -4.46 -2.98 -7.81
C VAL A 39 -3.27 -2.06 -7.61
N LEU A 40 -2.60 -1.78 -8.70
CA LEU A 40 -1.52 -0.80 -8.79
C LEU A 40 -2.10 0.49 -9.37
N PHE A 41 -1.93 1.61 -8.68
CA PHE A 41 -2.31 2.96 -9.14
C PHE A 41 -1.08 3.80 -9.31
N ARG A 42 -1.03 4.65 -10.34
CA ARG A 42 0.05 5.64 -10.47
C ARG A 42 -0.38 6.88 -11.23
N HIS A 43 0.32 7.97 -10.95
CA HIS A 43 0.29 9.20 -11.74
C HIS A 43 1.65 9.89 -11.69
N THR A 44 2.04 10.50 -12.82
CA THR A 44 3.28 11.28 -12.90
C THR A 44 2.94 12.76 -13.06
N TYR A 45 3.34 13.55 -12.09
CA TYR A 45 3.20 15.01 -12.09
C TYR A 45 4.47 15.65 -12.65
N THR A 46 4.31 16.49 -13.68
CA THR A 46 5.42 17.28 -14.23
C THR A 46 5.47 18.64 -13.54
N THR A 47 6.64 19.04 -13.12
CA THR A 47 6.90 20.33 -12.46
C THR A 47 8.11 20.99 -13.12
N LEU A 48 8.14 22.34 -13.15
CA LEU A 48 9.31 23.08 -13.66
C LEU A 48 10.42 23.17 -12.61
N GLN A 49 10.05 23.08 -11.34
CA GLN A 49 10.95 23.21 -10.19
C GLN A 49 10.44 22.35 -9.04
N ARG A 50 11.34 21.88 -8.20
CA ARG A 50 10.99 21.15 -6.99
C ARG A 50 10.16 22.05 -6.06
N PRO A 51 9.00 21.56 -5.56
CA PRO A 51 8.20 22.30 -4.57
C PRO A 51 9.02 22.67 -3.31
N LEU A 52 8.72 23.80 -2.70
CA LEU A 52 9.30 24.19 -1.40
C LEU A 52 8.86 23.23 -0.31
N GLN A 53 7.58 22.91 -0.30
CA GLN A 53 6.97 21.95 0.61
C GLN A 53 5.84 21.22 -0.08
N ALA A 54 5.74 19.91 0.18
CA ALA A 54 4.66 19.11 -0.38
C ALA A 54 4.25 17.98 0.56
N PHE A 55 2.96 17.68 0.54
CA PHE A 55 2.33 16.67 1.35
C PHE A 55 1.52 15.72 0.47
N ILE A 56 1.37 14.50 0.94
CA ILE A 56 0.37 13.55 0.47
C ILE A 56 -0.52 13.18 1.63
N THR A 57 -1.83 13.31 1.44
CA THR A 57 -2.85 12.73 2.32
C THR A 57 -3.55 11.62 1.58
N PHE A 58 -3.65 10.43 2.16
CA PHE A 58 -4.31 9.30 1.52
C PHE A 58 -5.12 8.44 2.49
N ALA A 59 -6.09 7.75 1.94
CA ALA A 59 -6.86 6.70 2.59
C ALA A 59 -7.10 5.53 1.62
N SER A 60 -7.26 4.32 2.14
CA SER A 60 -7.67 3.15 1.37
C SER A 60 -8.64 2.29 2.18
N ILE A 61 -9.53 1.57 1.50
CA ILE A 61 -10.37 0.54 2.13
C ILE A 61 -9.67 -0.81 1.95
N GLY A 62 -8.59 -1.00 2.69
CA GLY A 62 -7.75 -2.19 2.59
C GLY A 62 -6.33 -1.91 3.02
N HIS A 63 -5.42 -2.72 2.52
CA HIS A 63 -3.99 -2.55 2.72
C HIS A 63 -3.40 -1.72 1.59
N CYS A 64 -2.42 -0.88 1.87
CA CYS A 64 -1.72 -0.17 0.81
C CYS A 64 -0.25 0.12 1.14
N LYS A 65 0.53 0.33 0.07
CA LYS A 65 1.89 0.87 0.09
C LYS A 65 1.96 2.06 -0.84
N VAL A 66 2.57 3.14 -0.38
CA VAL A 66 2.69 4.37 -1.16
C VAL A 66 4.15 4.65 -1.48
N TYR A 67 4.40 4.96 -2.73
CA TYR A 67 5.74 5.22 -3.27
C TYR A 67 5.77 6.59 -3.95
N ILE A 68 6.92 7.24 -3.87
CA ILE A 68 7.26 8.41 -4.68
C ILE A 68 8.63 8.17 -5.32
N ASN A 69 8.67 8.26 -6.64
CA ASN A 69 9.90 8.02 -7.39
C ASN A 69 10.59 6.71 -6.97
N GLU A 70 9.78 5.61 -6.92
CA GLU A 70 10.17 4.25 -6.53
C GLU A 70 10.45 4.05 -5.03
N ARG A 71 10.52 5.10 -4.24
CA ARG A 71 10.82 5.04 -2.80
C ARG A 71 9.54 4.90 -1.99
N ASN A 72 9.46 3.89 -1.13
CA ASN A 72 8.39 3.81 -0.14
C ASN A 72 8.49 5.01 0.82
N ILE A 73 7.42 5.79 0.92
CA ILE A 73 7.39 7.00 1.76
C ILE A 73 7.03 6.68 3.21
N SER A 74 6.51 5.50 3.48
CA SER A 74 6.08 5.11 4.81
C SER A 74 7.20 4.46 5.61
N ARG A 75 7.09 4.54 6.94
CA ARG A 75 7.91 3.74 7.85
C ARG A 75 7.30 2.37 8.14
N GLU A 76 6.05 2.17 7.76
CA GLU A 76 5.34 0.91 7.92
C GLU A 76 5.63 -0.02 6.75
N ILE A 77 5.59 -1.33 7.00
CA ILE A 77 5.72 -2.34 5.94
C ILE A 77 4.56 -2.18 4.94
N PHE A 78 3.36 -1.91 5.46
CA PHE A 78 2.16 -1.52 4.71
C PHE A 78 1.16 -0.85 5.66
N TYR A 79 0.25 -0.03 5.09
CA TYR A 79 -0.87 0.53 5.83
C TYR A 79 -2.04 -0.44 5.82
N GLU A 80 -2.69 -0.56 6.97
CA GLU A 80 -3.87 -1.39 7.15
C GLU A 80 -5.00 -0.53 7.72
N ASN A 81 -6.11 -0.47 7.01
CA ASN A 81 -7.30 0.15 7.52
C ASN A 81 -8.16 -0.88 8.27
N LYS A 82 -8.03 -0.96 9.58
CA LYS A 82 -8.77 -1.89 10.46
C LYS A 82 -10.02 -1.25 11.03
N THR A 83 -10.97 -0.86 10.24
CA THR A 83 -11.94 0.05 10.78
C THR A 83 -13.29 -0.54 11.15
N ALA A 84 -13.39 -1.02 12.38
CA ALA A 84 -14.61 -0.81 13.16
C ALA A 84 -14.78 0.69 13.59
N GLN A 85 -13.78 1.54 13.35
CA GLN A 85 -13.69 2.90 13.89
C GLN A 85 -13.64 4.01 12.81
N GLY A 86 -13.85 3.66 11.54
CA GLY A 86 -13.80 4.63 10.44
C GLY A 86 -12.55 4.48 9.54
N ILE A 87 -12.45 5.32 8.53
CA ILE A 87 -11.34 5.35 7.57
C ILE A 87 -10.22 6.22 8.10
N LEU A 88 -9.00 5.68 8.15
CA LEU A 88 -7.82 6.44 8.56
C LEU A 88 -7.26 7.24 7.40
N LEU A 89 -7.09 8.54 7.61
CA LEU A 89 -6.33 9.43 6.74
C LEU A 89 -4.88 9.49 7.21
N HIS A 90 -3.96 9.23 6.31
CA HIS A 90 -2.52 9.30 6.57
C HIS A 90 -1.91 10.46 5.80
N THR A 91 -1.23 11.36 6.50
CA THR A 91 -0.56 12.52 5.90
C THR A 91 0.95 12.43 6.08
N PHE A 92 1.70 12.64 4.99
CA PHE A 92 3.16 12.63 4.97
C PHE A 92 3.71 13.89 4.32
N ASP A 93 4.74 14.47 4.94
CA ASP A 93 5.64 15.40 4.26
C ASP A 93 6.51 14.60 3.28
N VAL A 94 6.33 14.87 2.01
CA VAL A 94 7.00 14.17 0.92
C VAL A 94 8.05 15.00 0.22
N THR A 95 8.29 16.21 0.68
CA THR A 95 9.21 17.20 0.06
C THR A 95 10.57 16.60 -0.29
N ARG A 96 11.16 15.82 0.63
CA ARG A 96 12.49 15.22 0.45
C ARG A 96 12.58 14.18 -0.68
N TYR A 97 11.43 13.60 -1.10
CA TYR A 97 11.40 12.56 -2.13
C TYR A 97 11.22 13.12 -3.55
N LEU A 98 10.90 14.42 -3.65
CA LEU A 98 10.56 15.05 -4.91
C LEU A 98 11.81 15.46 -5.70
N ARG A 99 11.67 15.36 -7.02
CA ARG A 99 12.61 15.81 -8.05
C ARG A 99 12.14 17.15 -8.65
N PRO A 100 13.01 17.90 -9.36
CA PRO A 100 12.61 19.18 -9.92
C PRO A 100 11.73 19.08 -11.17
N ASP A 101 11.77 17.99 -11.92
CA ASP A 101 11.19 17.85 -13.26
C ASP A 101 9.91 17.00 -13.27
N SER A 102 9.95 15.78 -12.76
CA SER A 102 8.82 14.88 -12.75
C SER A 102 8.79 14.01 -11.51
N ASN A 103 7.60 13.74 -11.01
CA ASN A 103 7.39 12.98 -9.78
C ASN A 103 6.27 11.98 -9.96
N THR A 104 6.60 10.69 -9.85
CA THR A 104 5.61 9.62 -9.90
C THR A 104 5.18 9.26 -8.50
N ILE A 105 3.88 9.38 -8.26
CA ILE A 105 3.21 8.84 -7.09
C ILE A 105 2.59 7.51 -7.50
N ALA A 106 2.88 6.45 -6.74
CA ALA A 106 2.42 5.11 -7.04
C ALA A 106 1.89 4.44 -5.76
N VAL A 107 0.76 3.74 -5.86
CA VAL A 107 0.10 3.09 -4.73
C VAL A 107 -0.22 1.65 -5.09
N TRP A 108 0.24 0.72 -4.26
CA TRP A 108 -0.16 -0.67 -4.31
C TRP A 108 -1.28 -0.89 -3.29
N TYR A 109 -2.45 -1.21 -3.79
CA TYR A 109 -3.64 -1.51 -3.02
C TYR A 109 -3.93 -3.02 -3.00
N ALA A 110 -4.36 -3.52 -1.85
CA ALA A 110 -4.96 -4.85 -1.74
C ALA A 110 -6.20 -4.79 -0.84
N PRO A 111 -7.26 -5.55 -1.18
CA PRO A 111 -8.48 -5.56 -0.40
C PRO A 111 -8.25 -6.16 1.00
N CYS A 112 -9.00 -5.67 1.97
CA CYS A 112 -9.09 -6.25 3.31
C CYS A 112 -10.54 -6.72 3.54
N PRO A 113 -10.82 -8.02 3.47
CA PRO A 113 -12.18 -8.54 3.61
C PRO A 113 -12.87 -8.09 4.90
N GLN A 114 -12.12 -7.98 6.01
CA GLN A 114 -12.65 -7.50 7.28
C GLN A 114 -13.09 -6.04 7.21
N ALA A 115 -12.31 -5.17 6.53
CA ALA A 115 -12.67 -3.76 6.36
C ALA A 115 -13.95 -3.60 5.52
N LEU A 116 -14.11 -4.40 4.49
CA LEU A 116 -15.32 -4.39 3.64
C LEU A 116 -16.57 -4.84 4.39
N ALA A 117 -16.44 -5.79 5.32
CA ALA A 117 -17.55 -6.23 6.15
C ALA A 117 -18.10 -5.12 7.07
N TYR A 118 -17.25 -4.23 7.55
CA TYR A 118 -17.64 -3.09 8.40
C TYR A 118 -18.11 -1.86 7.62
N THR A 119 -17.79 -1.78 6.33
CA THR A 119 -18.14 -0.61 5.51
C THR A 119 -18.69 -1.05 4.14
N PRO A 120 -19.90 -1.65 4.07
CA PRO A 120 -20.46 -2.18 2.82
C PRO A 120 -20.61 -1.11 1.72
N THR A 121 -20.84 0.16 2.10
CA THR A 121 -20.94 1.28 1.16
C THR A 121 -19.61 1.66 0.51
N ALA A 122 -18.52 1.13 1.02
CA ALA A 122 -17.17 1.40 0.52
C ALA A 122 -16.67 0.36 -0.51
N ILE A 123 -17.50 -0.58 -0.92
CA ILE A 123 -17.12 -1.70 -1.80
C ILE A 123 -16.42 -1.27 -3.10
N ASN A 124 -16.72 -0.07 -3.60
CA ASN A 124 -16.12 0.48 -4.81
C ASN A 124 -15.06 1.57 -4.54
N LYS A 125 -14.54 1.67 -3.32
CA LYS A 125 -13.60 2.71 -2.92
C LYS A 125 -12.27 2.11 -2.54
N GLN A 126 -11.29 2.19 -3.46
CA GLN A 126 -9.98 1.58 -3.24
C GLN A 126 -8.96 2.59 -2.72
N LEU A 127 -8.91 3.76 -3.34
CA LEU A 127 -7.93 4.78 -3.03
C LEU A 127 -8.55 6.18 -3.06
N SER A 128 -8.29 6.96 -2.02
CA SER A 128 -8.38 8.42 -2.02
C SER A 128 -6.98 8.97 -1.76
N LEU A 129 -6.52 9.93 -2.57
CA LEU A 129 -5.20 10.52 -2.40
C LEU A 129 -5.22 11.96 -2.89
N GLU A 130 -4.68 12.86 -2.06
CA GLU A 130 -4.43 14.25 -2.35
C GLU A 130 -2.92 14.55 -2.28
N TYR A 131 -2.40 15.24 -3.29
CA TYR A 131 -1.04 15.74 -3.37
C TYR A 131 -1.05 17.26 -3.46
N TYR A 132 -0.50 17.93 -2.48
CA TYR A 132 -0.60 19.38 -2.34
C TYR A 132 0.63 19.99 -1.68
N GLY A 133 0.77 21.30 -1.80
CA GLY A 133 1.90 22.01 -1.20
C GLY A 133 2.10 23.42 -1.72
N THR A 134 3.34 23.90 -1.66
CA THR A 134 3.76 25.24 -2.04
C THR A 134 4.89 25.17 -3.07
N LYS A 135 4.74 25.86 -4.19
CA LYS A 135 5.76 26.03 -5.23
C LYS A 135 6.85 27.04 -4.78
N PRO A 136 8.00 27.10 -5.49
CA PRO A 136 9.05 28.06 -5.19
C PRO A 136 8.63 29.53 -5.24
N ASP A 137 7.62 29.86 -6.03
CA ASP A 137 7.02 31.21 -6.12
C ASP A 137 6.00 31.48 -5.01
N SER A 138 5.94 30.63 -3.98
CA SER A 138 4.99 30.68 -2.85
C SER A 138 3.53 30.47 -3.23
N THR A 139 3.21 30.07 -4.46
CA THR A 139 1.84 29.68 -4.83
C THR A 139 1.51 28.27 -4.35
N ALA A 140 0.28 28.07 -3.88
CA ALA A 140 -0.19 26.75 -3.51
C ALA A 140 -0.53 25.93 -4.75
N PHE A 141 -0.39 24.60 -4.62
CA PHE A 141 -0.92 23.65 -5.59
C PHE A 141 -1.69 22.54 -4.87
N TYR A 142 -2.64 21.95 -5.59
CA TYR A 142 -3.47 20.86 -5.09
C TYR A 142 -3.90 19.95 -6.25
N HIS A 143 -3.67 18.66 -6.06
CA HIS A 143 -4.07 17.60 -6.96
C HIS A 143 -4.73 16.49 -6.17
N GLN A 144 -5.76 15.89 -6.71
CA GLN A 144 -6.40 14.70 -6.16
C GLN A 144 -6.30 13.53 -7.14
N ALA A 145 -6.37 12.31 -6.63
CA ALA A 145 -6.44 11.14 -7.48
C ALA A 145 -7.79 11.10 -8.21
N ASP A 146 -7.74 10.98 -9.53
CA ASP A 146 -8.88 11.00 -10.42
C ASP A 146 -8.66 10.09 -11.64
N ASP A 147 -9.48 10.24 -12.68
CA ASP A 147 -9.41 9.50 -13.94
C ASP A 147 -8.23 9.88 -14.85
N THR A 148 -7.37 10.80 -14.44
CA THR A 148 -6.07 11.06 -15.08
C THR A 148 -4.98 10.08 -14.63
N TRP A 149 -5.22 9.39 -13.52
CA TRP A 149 -4.34 8.32 -13.05
C TRP A 149 -4.41 7.10 -13.96
N THR A 150 -3.47 6.20 -13.78
CA THR A 150 -3.44 4.90 -14.44
C THR A 150 -3.52 3.82 -13.36
N CYS A 151 -4.29 2.76 -13.61
CA CYS A 151 -4.38 1.62 -12.72
C CYS A 151 -4.24 0.30 -13.49
N SER A 152 -3.81 -0.75 -12.81
CA SER A 152 -3.70 -2.11 -13.36
C SER A 152 -3.94 -3.13 -12.27
N ILE A 153 -4.62 -4.23 -12.58
CA ILE A 153 -4.70 -5.39 -11.69
C ILE A 153 -3.36 -6.12 -11.69
N LEU A 154 -2.87 -6.49 -10.52
CA LEU A 154 -1.71 -7.37 -10.37
C LEU A 154 -2.17 -8.81 -10.58
N GLU A 155 -1.99 -9.31 -11.79
CA GLU A 155 -2.43 -10.65 -12.18
C GLU A 155 -1.71 -11.73 -11.36
N GLY A 156 -2.46 -12.77 -10.97
CA GLY A 156 -1.93 -13.91 -10.22
C GLY A 156 -1.66 -13.64 -8.75
N SER A 157 -1.81 -12.40 -8.27
CA SER A 157 -1.65 -12.03 -6.86
C SER A 157 -3.00 -11.71 -6.23
N ARG A 158 -3.23 -12.21 -5.02
CA ARG A 158 -4.49 -12.00 -4.29
C ARG A 158 -4.34 -12.21 -2.80
N ILE A 159 -5.20 -11.56 -2.04
CA ILE A 159 -5.41 -11.80 -0.62
C ILE A 159 -6.78 -12.44 -0.42
N SER A 160 -6.84 -13.43 0.44
CA SER A 160 -8.05 -14.11 0.87
C SER A 160 -7.96 -14.47 2.35
N THR A 161 -9.01 -15.07 2.88
CA THR A 161 -9.01 -15.68 4.21
C THR A 161 -9.32 -17.17 4.08
N ASP A 162 -8.68 -17.99 4.92
CA ASP A 162 -9.02 -19.40 5.04
C ASP A 162 -10.31 -19.58 5.88
N SER A 163 -10.76 -20.82 6.03
CA SER A 163 -11.98 -21.18 6.79
C SER A 163 -11.91 -20.79 8.29
N THR A 164 -10.71 -20.52 8.80
CA THR A 164 -10.47 -20.10 10.19
C THR A 164 -10.29 -18.59 10.36
N GLY A 165 -10.40 -17.83 9.23
CA GLY A 165 -10.25 -16.38 9.21
C GLY A 165 -8.80 -15.88 9.14
N HIS A 166 -7.82 -16.78 8.94
CA HIS A 166 -6.44 -16.36 8.75
C HIS A 166 -6.22 -15.83 7.33
N ALA A 167 -5.44 -14.76 7.24
CA ALA A 167 -5.09 -14.17 5.96
C ALA A 167 -4.18 -15.11 5.16
N MET A 168 -4.59 -15.36 3.91
CA MET A 168 -3.84 -16.08 2.90
C MET A 168 -3.40 -15.12 1.81
N GLU A 169 -2.18 -15.25 1.34
CA GLU A 169 -1.62 -14.41 0.28
C GLU A 169 -1.09 -15.30 -0.85
N VAL A 170 -1.47 -15.01 -2.07
CA VAL A 170 -0.85 -15.58 -3.27
C VAL A 170 -0.07 -14.46 -3.94
N PHE A 171 1.20 -14.69 -4.23
CA PHE A 171 2.03 -13.74 -4.93
C PHE A 171 2.73 -14.41 -6.12
N ASP A 172 2.36 -13.99 -7.33
CA ASP A 172 3.00 -14.45 -8.56
C ASP A 172 4.08 -13.45 -9.00
N ASN A 173 5.35 -13.76 -8.68
CA ASN A 173 6.46 -12.87 -9.02
C ASN A 173 6.75 -12.81 -10.53
N ARG A 174 6.17 -13.72 -11.36
CA ARG A 174 6.33 -13.69 -12.82
C ARG A 174 5.59 -12.52 -13.46
N SER A 175 4.49 -12.10 -12.86
CA SER A 175 3.65 -10.98 -13.34
C SER A 175 4.00 -9.65 -12.69
N TYR A 176 4.84 -9.65 -11.65
CA TYR A 176 5.22 -8.43 -10.96
C TYR A 176 6.32 -7.67 -11.71
N ASP A 177 5.92 -6.59 -12.37
CA ASP A 177 6.85 -5.68 -13.03
C ASP A 177 7.34 -4.62 -12.05
N HIS A 178 8.59 -4.68 -11.62
CA HIS A 178 9.18 -3.71 -10.69
C HIS A 178 9.16 -2.27 -11.22
N SER A 179 9.08 -2.08 -12.55
CA SER A 179 9.09 -0.76 -13.21
C SER A 179 7.77 0.02 -13.07
N TRP A 180 6.69 -0.60 -12.60
CA TRP A 180 5.40 0.10 -12.48
C TRP A 180 5.44 1.38 -11.64
N LYS A 181 6.43 1.53 -10.75
CA LYS A 181 6.68 2.71 -9.91
C LYS A 181 7.63 3.72 -10.53
N ALA A 182 8.31 3.35 -11.62
CA ALA A 182 9.36 4.18 -12.23
C ALA A 182 8.76 5.35 -12.99
N THR A 183 9.40 6.51 -12.91
CA THR A 183 8.92 7.73 -13.58
C THR A 183 9.00 7.61 -15.10
N GLU A 184 10.01 6.94 -15.61
CA GLU A 184 10.40 6.94 -17.04
C GLU A 184 9.64 5.90 -17.87
N GLN A 185 8.95 4.96 -17.25
CA GLN A 185 8.27 3.89 -17.98
C GLN A 185 6.75 3.92 -17.74
N PRO A 186 5.93 3.69 -18.79
CA PRO A 186 4.49 3.55 -18.63
C PRO A 186 4.17 2.25 -17.88
N MET A 187 3.02 2.23 -17.20
CA MET A 187 2.48 1.02 -16.58
C MET A 187 2.00 0.06 -17.67
N LYS A 188 2.42 -1.21 -17.61
CA LYS A 188 1.88 -2.26 -18.48
C LYS A 188 0.41 -2.51 -18.17
N ASN A 189 -0.39 -2.74 -19.20
CA ASN A 189 -1.83 -2.98 -19.08
C ASN A 189 -2.55 -1.92 -18.23
N GLY A 190 -2.08 -0.67 -18.33
CA GLY A 190 -2.65 0.43 -17.59
C GLY A 190 -3.98 0.89 -18.17
N GLU A 191 -4.99 0.96 -17.30
CA GLU A 191 -6.33 1.47 -17.62
C GLU A 191 -6.60 2.74 -16.80
N LYS A 192 -7.63 3.51 -17.24
CA LYS A 192 -8.09 4.64 -16.44
C LYS A 192 -8.94 4.17 -15.27
N PRO A 193 -8.69 4.62 -14.05
CA PRO A 193 -9.54 4.30 -12.91
C PRO A 193 -10.90 4.99 -13.08
N MET A 194 -11.91 4.40 -12.45
CA MET A 194 -13.23 5.01 -12.32
C MET A 194 -13.30 5.87 -11.06
N ARG A 195 -13.94 7.02 -11.15
CA ARG A 195 -14.35 7.79 -9.98
C ARG A 195 -15.47 7.05 -9.26
N SER A 196 -15.31 6.78 -7.98
CA SER A 196 -16.26 5.98 -7.21
C SER A 196 -17.08 6.80 -6.22
N GLY A 197 -17.37 8.03 -6.56
CA GLY A 197 -18.22 8.92 -5.77
C GLY A 197 -17.66 9.28 -4.38
N MET A 198 -18.32 10.22 -3.71
CA MET A 198 -17.93 10.63 -2.36
C MET A 198 -18.32 9.55 -1.34
N LEU A 199 -17.41 9.18 -0.47
CA LEU A 199 -17.77 8.55 0.78
C LEU A 199 -17.96 9.69 1.78
N LYS A 200 -19.18 9.87 2.29
CA LYS A 200 -19.37 10.69 3.49
C LYS A 200 -18.68 9.95 4.63
N VAL A 201 -17.50 10.39 4.93
CA VAL A 201 -16.76 9.90 6.10
C VAL A 201 -17.36 10.64 7.28
N GLU A 202 -18.39 10.03 7.90
CA GLU A 202 -18.85 10.52 9.19
C GLU A 202 -17.73 10.30 10.19
N HIS A 203 -17.02 11.39 10.50
CA HIS A 203 -16.01 11.49 11.57
C HIS A 203 -14.79 10.59 11.46
N THR A 204 -13.89 10.95 10.58
CA THR A 204 -12.53 10.42 10.62
C THR A 204 -11.53 11.51 10.93
N TYR A 205 -11.63 12.07 12.08
CA TYR A 205 -10.55 12.91 12.57
C TYR A 205 -9.66 12.06 13.46
N THR A 206 -8.65 11.47 12.90
CA THR A 206 -7.51 11.04 13.68
C THR A 206 -6.57 12.20 13.96
N THR A 207 -7.11 13.23 14.53
CA THR A 207 -6.32 14.06 15.40
C THR A 207 -6.14 13.26 16.68
N LEU A 208 -5.08 12.45 16.73
CA LEU A 208 -4.66 11.64 17.86
C LEU A 208 -5.70 10.58 18.24
N PRO A 209 -5.50 9.32 17.85
CA PRO A 209 -6.32 8.25 18.36
C PRO A 209 -6.23 8.27 19.89
N ALA A 210 -7.36 8.22 20.55
CA ALA A 210 -7.45 7.93 21.98
C ALA A 210 -6.79 6.59 22.33
N PHE A 211 -6.47 5.79 21.31
CA PHE A 211 -5.70 4.55 21.38
C PHE A 211 -4.44 4.71 20.52
N PRO A 212 -3.26 4.32 21.03
CA PRO A 212 -2.03 4.37 20.26
C PRO A 212 -2.19 3.51 19.00
N TYR A 213 -2.17 4.13 17.83
CA TYR A 213 -2.10 3.43 16.55
C TYR A 213 -0.79 2.64 16.54
N LYS A 214 -0.91 1.33 16.63
CA LYS A 214 0.22 0.42 16.47
C LYS A 214 0.32 0.09 14.98
N GLY A 215 1.06 0.90 14.26
CA GLY A 215 1.35 0.65 12.85
C GLY A 215 2.17 -0.64 12.63
N ASN A 216 2.24 -1.08 11.39
CA ASN A 216 3.02 -2.26 11.00
C ASN A 216 4.52 -1.90 10.83
N PHE A 217 5.13 -1.31 11.87
CA PHE A 217 6.55 -0.96 11.87
C PHE A 217 7.41 -2.17 12.14
N LEU A 218 8.49 -2.32 11.37
CA LEU A 218 9.50 -3.33 11.64
C LEU A 218 10.15 -3.05 13.02
N LYS A 219 10.05 -4.03 13.91
CA LYS A 219 10.60 -3.99 15.26
C LYS A 219 11.95 -4.68 15.33
N ASN A 220 11.99 -5.95 14.88
CA ASN A 220 13.19 -6.77 14.88
C ASN A 220 13.27 -7.62 13.61
N VAL A 221 14.49 -7.98 13.24
CA VAL A 221 14.77 -9.05 12.29
C VAL A 221 15.32 -10.23 13.08
N LEU A 222 14.58 -11.34 13.06
CA LEU A 222 14.87 -12.55 13.83
C LEU A 222 15.50 -13.60 12.93
N SER A 223 16.44 -14.37 13.46
CA SER A 223 16.98 -15.57 12.81
C SER A 223 16.37 -16.83 13.41
N PRO A 224 16.13 -17.90 12.65
CA PRO A 224 15.73 -19.17 13.20
C PRO A 224 16.84 -19.76 14.08
N ILE A 225 16.43 -20.46 15.16
CA ILE A 225 17.34 -21.13 16.09
C ILE A 225 17.48 -22.63 15.79
N SER A 226 16.54 -23.20 15.05
CA SER A 226 16.52 -24.61 14.69
C SER A 226 15.97 -24.81 13.26
N ILE A 227 16.50 -25.79 12.55
CA ILE A 227 16.09 -26.17 11.21
C ILE A 227 16.00 -27.71 11.17
N TYR A 228 14.84 -28.23 10.77
CA TYR A 228 14.64 -29.66 10.55
C TYR A 228 13.71 -29.91 9.36
N SER A 229 13.67 -31.14 8.86
CA SER A 229 12.81 -31.53 7.74
C SER A 229 12.06 -32.81 8.05
N ASP A 230 10.81 -32.88 7.60
CA ASP A 230 9.97 -34.06 7.65
C ASP A 230 9.13 -34.21 6.39
N SER A 231 8.09 -35.04 6.43
CA SER A 231 7.17 -35.26 5.31
C SER A 231 6.31 -34.05 4.95
N LEU A 232 6.18 -33.06 5.84
CA LEU A 232 5.41 -31.84 5.63
C LEU A 232 6.23 -30.72 4.99
N GLY A 233 7.57 -30.80 5.09
CA GLY A 233 8.47 -29.80 4.52
C GLY A 233 9.71 -29.52 5.34
N THR A 234 10.31 -28.36 5.09
CA THR A 234 11.44 -27.85 5.89
C THR A 234 10.94 -26.80 6.88
N HIS A 235 11.25 -27.02 8.13
CA HIS A 235 10.79 -26.24 9.28
C HIS A 235 11.92 -25.36 9.81
N PHE A 236 11.58 -24.09 10.07
CA PHE A 236 12.45 -23.11 10.69
C PHE A 236 11.79 -22.61 11.97
N GLU A 237 12.37 -22.93 13.11
CA GLU A 237 11.85 -22.53 14.41
C GLU A 237 12.56 -21.28 14.92
N PHE A 238 11.79 -20.31 15.42
CA PHE A 238 12.29 -19.09 16.07
C PHE A 238 12.21 -19.24 17.60
N GLU A 239 13.05 -18.50 18.30
CA GLU A 239 13.12 -18.53 19.77
C GLU A 239 11.75 -18.29 20.44
N ARG A 240 10.96 -17.38 19.88
CA ARG A 240 9.65 -17.00 20.42
C ARG A 240 8.62 -16.78 19.32
N THR A 241 7.35 -16.78 19.73
CA THR A 241 6.25 -16.37 18.83
C THR A 241 6.33 -14.86 18.57
N PHE A 242 6.22 -14.47 17.33
CA PHE A 242 6.17 -13.07 16.91
C PHE A 242 5.01 -12.82 15.93
N ARG A 243 4.57 -11.58 15.85
CA ARG A 243 3.64 -11.10 14.80
C ARG A 243 4.47 -10.47 13.68
N GLY A 244 4.18 -10.84 12.44
CA GLY A 244 4.88 -10.26 11.30
C GLY A 244 4.83 -11.13 10.06
N SER A 245 5.91 -11.08 9.29
CA SER A 245 6.13 -11.87 8.08
C SER A 245 7.45 -12.62 8.18
N VAL A 246 7.64 -13.65 7.35
CA VAL A 246 8.96 -14.27 7.16
C VAL A 246 9.42 -14.00 5.75
N ARG A 247 10.66 -13.57 5.61
CA ARG A 247 11.34 -13.36 4.34
C ARG A 247 12.32 -14.50 4.08
N ILE A 248 12.17 -15.13 2.93
CA ILE A 248 13.03 -16.20 2.47
C ILE A 248 13.77 -15.71 1.24
N THR A 249 15.09 -15.69 1.30
CA THR A 249 15.94 -15.44 0.14
C THR A 249 16.22 -16.77 -0.54
N LEU A 250 15.84 -16.86 -1.80
CA LEU A 250 16.02 -18.01 -2.68
C LEU A 250 17.08 -17.71 -3.72
N ARG A 251 17.86 -18.71 -4.10
CA ARG A 251 18.83 -18.61 -5.20
C ARG A 251 18.62 -19.77 -6.17
N GLY A 252 18.53 -19.41 -7.47
CA GLY A 252 18.39 -20.40 -8.54
C GLY A 252 17.06 -21.09 -8.60
N ALA A 253 16.00 -20.51 -8.02
CA ALA A 253 14.64 -20.99 -8.17
C ALA A 253 14.21 -20.92 -9.65
N LYS A 254 13.44 -21.90 -10.12
CA LYS A 254 13.00 -21.96 -11.51
C LYS A 254 11.76 -21.11 -11.74
N LYS A 255 11.63 -20.55 -12.93
CA LYS A 255 10.42 -19.83 -13.31
C LYS A 255 9.17 -20.70 -13.17
N GLY A 256 8.20 -20.25 -12.39
CA GLY A 256 6.96 -20.96 -12.12
C GLY A 256 7.02 -21.97 -10.99
N GLU A 257 8.18 -22.15 -10.35
CA GLU A 257 8.33 -22.93 -9.12
C GLU A 257 7.47 -22.35 -8.01
N ARG A 258 6.85 -23.23 -7.22
CA ARG A 258 5.86 -22.84 -6.21
C ARG A 258 6.34 -23.22 -4.81
N LEU A 259 6.25 -22.26 -3.90
CA LEU A 259 6.54 -22.45 -2.48
C LEU A 259 5.32 -22.08 -1.65
N GLU A 260 4.93 -22.97 -0.76
CA GLU A 260 3.95 -22.71 0.30
C GLU A 260 4.71 -22.37 1.59
N ILE A 261 4.42 -21.21 2.19
CA ILE A 261 5.12 -20.67 3.35
C ILE A 261 4.06 -20.14 4.34
N ASN A 262 3.58 -20.99 5.25
CA ASN A 262 2.60 -20.56 6.28
C ASN A 262 1.51 -19.60 5.77
N GLY A 263 0.71 -20.03 4.77
CA GLY A 263 -0.37 -19.22 4.20
C GLY A 263 0.07 -18.19 3.15
N LEU A 264 1.31 -18.23 2.69
CA LEU A 264 1.76 -17.60 1.46
C LEU A 264 1.98 -18.67 0.41
N LEU A 265 1.37 -18.56 -0.75
CA LEU A 265 1.76 -19.24 -1.97
C LEU A 265 2.59 -18.29 -2.82
N TYR A 266 3.87 -18.54 -2.93
CA TYR A 266 4.80 -17.78 -3.75
C TYR A 266 5.12 -18.51 -5.04
N ILE A 267 5.04 -17.82 -6.18
CA ILE A 267 5.39 -18.36 -7.50
C ILE A 267 6.61 -17.60 -8.01
N CYS A 268 7.71 -18.33 -8.23
CA CYS A 268 9.01 -17.76 -8.59
C CYS A 268 9.04 -17.21 -10.02
N SER A 269 9.74 -16.09 -10.21
CA SER A 269 10.00 -15.49 -11.52
C SER A 269 11.09 -16.21 -12.29
N GLY A 270 12.01 -16.90 -11.61
CA GLY A 270 13.20 -17.51 -12.17
C GLY A 270 14.40 -16.56 -12.19
N GLU A 271 14.35 -15.46 -11.47
CA GLU A 271 15.52 -14.61 -11.24
C GLU A 271 16.57 -15.33 -10.38
N MET A 272 17.85 -14.95 -10.52
CA MET A 272 18.95 -15.58 -9.80
C MET A 272 18.74 -15.56 -8.29
N ASP A 273 18.35 -14.41 -7.76
CA ASP A 273 18.03 -14.20 -6.34
C ASP A 273 16.61 -13.64 -6.21
N GLU A 274 15.75 -14.33 -5.48
CA GLU A 274 14.36 -13.93 -5.23
C GLU A 274 14.07 -13.83 -3.73
N GLN A 275 13.11 -13.00 -3.37
CA GLN A 275 12.65 -12.87 -1.99
C GLN A 275 11.17 -13.21 -1.88
N ALA A 276 10.89 -14.37 -1.29
CA ALA A 276 9.54 -14.82 -0.97
C ALA A 276 9.15 -14.34 0.42
N PHE A 277 8.12 -13.51 0.52
CA PHE A 277 7.56 -13.03 1.78
C PHE A 277 6.15 -12.47 1.57
N ARG A 278 5.36 -12.43 2.64
CA ARG A 278 4.07 -11.76 2.65
C ARG A 278 4.26 -10.25 2.48
N ARG A 279 3.56 -9.67 1.53
CA ARG A 279 3.74 -8.27 1.15
C ARG A 279 2.74 -7.34 1.83
N LEU A 280 1.53 -7.82 2.06
CA LEU A 280 0.39 -7.01 2.53
C LEU A 280 -0.40 -7.70 3.65
N THR A 281 0.08 -8.82 4.15
CA THR A 281 -0.52 -9.53 5.29
C THR A 281 0.53 -9.89 6.33
N THR A 282 0.06 -10.16 7.54
CA THR A 282 0.90 -10.62 8.66
C THR A 282 0.24 -11.79 9.37
N SER A 283 1.02 -12.57 10.09
CA SER A 283 0.51 -13.65 10.93
C SER A 283 1.32 -13.75 12.22
N ARG A 284 0.78 -14.49 13.20
CA ARG A 284 1.55 -14.92 14.38
C ARG A 284 2.22 -16.24 14.06
N GLN A 285 3.50 -16.36 14.32
CA GLN A 285 4.26 -17.55 14.01
C GLN A 285 5.45 -17.74 14.94
N LYS A 286 5.76 -18.98 15.23
CA LYS A 286 6.97 -19.43 15.91
C LYS A 286 7.76 -20.37 15.01
N THR A 287 7.06 -21.25 14.30
CA THR A 287 7.63 -22.21 13.35
C THR A 287 7.10 -21.89 11.96
N ILE A 288 7.99 -21.83 10.99
CA ILE A 288 7.68 -21.67 9.57
C ILE A 288 7.94 -22.98 8.88
N THR A 289 6.95 -23.43 8.13
CA THR A 289 7.07 -24.59 7.24
C THR A 289 7.14 -24.11 5.79
N ILE A 290 8.19 -24.53 5.11
CA ILE A 290 8.38 -24.30 3.68
C ILE A 290 8.16 -25.63 2.97
N LYS A 291 7.17 -25.65 2.08
CA LYS A 291 6.87 -26.77 1.20
C LYS A 291 6.98 -26.30 -0.24
N GLY A 292 7.80 -26.93 -1.01
CA GLY A 292 7.95 -26.64 -2.43
C GLY A 292 7.29 -27.70 -3.31
N ASP A 293 7.17 -27.36 -4.60
CA ASP A 293 6.77 -28.32 -5.61
C ASP A 293 7.94 -29.24 -6.05
N ARG A 294 7.75 -30.01 -7.12
CA ARG A 294 8.78 -30.95 -7.63
C ARG A 294 10.10 -30.32 -8.06
N TYR A 295 10.15 -28.99 -8.22
CA TYR A 295 11.35 -28.27 -8.65
C TYR A 295 12.13 -27.68 -7.49
N PHE A 296 11.50 -27.62 -6.32
CA PHE A 296 12.11 -27.06 -5.14
C PHE A 296 13.17 -27.98 -4.55
N ASP A 297 14.32 -27.39 -4.25
CA ASP A 297 15.37 -28.00 -3.46
C ASP A 297 15.73 -27.09 -2.28
N LYS A 298 15.85 -27.65 -1.09
CA LYS A 298 16.16 -26.86 0.13
C LYS A 298 17.48 -26.09 0.05
N SER A 299 18.42 -26.51 -0.81
CA SER A 299 19.67 -25.78 -1.06
C SER A 299 19.46 -24.42 -1.73
N GLN A 300 18.31 -24.20 -2.34
CA GLN A 300 17.92 -22.89 -2.88
C GLN A 300 17.68 -21.85 -1.77
N ILE A 301 17.37 -22.30 -0.54
CA ILE A 301 17.16 -21.39 0.60
C ILE A 301 18.51 -20.87 1.07
N GLN A 302 18.78 -19.58 0.84
CA GLN A 302 20.01 -18.94 1.28
C GLN A 302 19.85 -18.31 2.67
N LYS A 303 18.67 -17.76 2.98
CA LYS A 303 18.41 -17.08 4.23
C LYS A 303 16.94 -17.13 4.60
N VAL A 304 16.62 -17.27 5.88
CA VAL A 304 15.28 -17.15 6.44
C VAL A 304 15.33 -16.11 7.56
N GLU A 305 14.47 -15.11 7.50
CA GLU A 305 14.41 -14.00 8.44
C GLU A 305 12.98 -13.76 8.91
N GLY A 306 12.76 -13.72 10.21
CA GLY A 306 11.51 -13.27 10.80
C GLY A 306 11.46 -11.73 10.85
N LEU A 307 10.51 -11.12 10.19
CA LEU A 307 10.27 -9.67 10.20
C LEU A 307 9.20 -9.37 11.26
N GLU A 308 9.65 -9.22 12.52
CA GLU A 308 8.75 -8.90 13.62
C GLU A 308 8.25 -7.45 13.52
N ILE A 309 6.97 -7.25 13.71
CA ILE A 309 6.33 -5.93 13.78
C ILE A 309 5.72 -5.68 15.16
N TYR A 310 5.43 -4.41 15.46
CA TYR A 310 4.79 -3.99 16.74
C TYR A 310 3.36 -4.52 16.90
#